data_93fcc7517f6f8282c74ff852c75860b0
#
_entry.id   93fcc7517f6f8282c74ff852c75860b0
#
_cell.length_a   1.000
_cell.length_b   1.000
_cell.length_c   1.000
_cell.angle_alpha   90.00
_cell.angle_beta   90.00
_cell.angle_gamma   90.00
#
_symmetry.space_group_name_H-M   'P 1'
#
loop_
_entity.id
_entity.type
_entity.pdbx_description
1 polymer ?
#
loop_
_entity_poly.entity_id
_entity_poly.type
_entity_poly.pdbx_seq_one_letter_code
_entity_poly.pdbx_strand_id
1 'polypeptide(L)'
;MFVAAYWWKVHPGKEDQFRTAWRRGTALIRAKYGSLGSRLHRDDEGRFIGVAEWPDRATWQAAFDAKMVYDEPETRAAFVDAIADAAREPMLLMEVTDDLLGR
;
A
#
# COMPACT_ATOMS: atom_id res chain seq x y z
N MET A 1 6.54 12.48 -10.06
CA MET A 1 6.27 11.31 -9.22
C MET A 1 5.01 11.58 -8.40
N PHE A 2 4.16 10.59 -8.30
CA PHE A 2 2.90 10.65 -7.58
C PHE A 2 2.95 9.76 -6.34
N VAL A 3 2.36 10.20 -5.22
CA VAL A 3 2.38 9.47 -3.96
C VAL A 3 0.95 9.26 -3.46
N ALA A 4 0.64 8.01 -3.07
CA ALA A 4 -0.63 7.66 -2.47
C ALA A 4 -0.39 7.03 -1.10
N ALA A 5 -1.13 7.47 -0.10
CA ALA A 5 -0.99 6.96 1.27
C ALA A 5 -2.31 6.31 1.72
N TYR A 6 -2.17 5.20 2.45
CA TYR A 6 -3.29 4.39 2.96
C TYR A 6 -3.04 4.06 4.41
N TRP A 7 -4.10 3.78 5.18
CA TRP A 7 -3.97 3.29 6.55
C TRP A 7 -4.76 1.99 6.77
N TRP A 8 -4.25 1.18 7.69
CA TRP A 8 -4.89 -0.07 8.14
C TRP A 8 -4.77 -0.20 9.63
N LYS A 9 -5.86 -0.66 10.27
CA LYS A 9 -5.83 -1.20 11.64
C LYS A 9 -5.76 -2.70 11.54
N VAL A 10 -4.80 -3.30 12.24
CA VAL A 10 -4.54 -4.73 12.18
C VAL A 10 -4.99 -5.38 13.49
N HIS A 11 -5.57 -6.57 13.40
CA HIS A 11 -5.96 -7.32 14.59
C HIS A 11 -4.75 -7.60 15.46
N PRO A 12 -4.88 -7.47 16.82
CA PRO A 12 -3.79 -7.84 17.73
C PRO A 12 -3.34 -9.27 17.49
N GLY A 13 -2.01 -9.47 17.39
CA GLY A 13 -1.43 -10.78 17.14
C GLY A 13 -1.29 -11.14 15.65
N LYS A 14 -1.81 -10.32 14.75
CA LYS A 14 -1.72 -10.57 13.29
C LYS A 14 -0.79 -9.59 12.57
N GLU A 15 0.03 -8.85 13.30
CA GLU A 15 0.93 -7.84 12.73
C GLU A 15 1.96 -8.47 11.79
N ASP A 16 2.55 -9.61 12.17
CA ASP A 16 3.54 -10.28 11.32
C ASP A 16 2.89 -10.85 10.06
N GLN A 17 1.68 -11.42 10.19
CA GLN A 17 0.90 -11.90 9.04
C GLN A 17 0.61 -10.75 8.08
N PHE A 18 0.19 -9.59 8.60
CA PHE A 18 -0.08 -8.40 7.81
C PHE A 18 1.17 -7.93 7.06
N ARG A 19 2.30 -7.80 7.76
CA ARG A 19 3.55 -7.31 7.17
C ARG A 19 4.08 -8.25 6.10
N THR A 20 4.00 -9.56 6.32
CA THR A 20 4.42 -10.56 5.33
C THR A 20 3.55 -10.47 4.07
N ALA A 21 2.23 -10.41 4.23
CA ALA A 21 1.30 -10.30 3.11
C ALA A 21 1.44 -8.94 2.40
N TRP A 22 1.65 -7.86 3.16
CA TRP A 22 1.87 -6.53 2.59
C TRP A 22 3.14 -6.49 1.72
N ARG A 23 4.23 -7.07 2.20
CA ARG A 23 5.49 -7.13 1.43
C ARG A 23 5.29 -7.87 0.11
N ARG A 24 4.65 -9.04 0.17
CA ARG A 24 4.41 -9.85 -1.03
C ARG A 24 3.44 -9.15 -1.99
N GLY A 25 2.33 -8.64 -1.48
CA GLY A 25 1.34 -7.92 -2.27
C GLY A 25 1.91 -6.68 -2.93
N THR A 26 2.75 -5.93 -2.22
CA THR A 26 3.42 -4.74 -2.77
C THR A 26 4.34 -5.11 -3.94
N ALA A 27 5.09 -6.20 -3.83
CA ALA A 27 5.94 -6.69 -4.92
C ALA A 27 5.11 -7.08 -6.15
N LEU A 28 3.97 -7.74 -5.94
CA LEU A 28 3.06 -8.15 -7.02
C LEU A 28 2.40 -6.95 -7.69
N ILE A 29 2.00 -5.95 -6.92
CA ILE A 29 1.42 -4.70 -7.44
C ILE A 29 2.45 -3.95 -8.27
N ARG A 30 3.68 -3.87 -7.78
CA ARG A 30 4.78 -3.24 -8.52
C ARG A 30 4.98 -3.91 -9.87
N ALA A 31 5.03 -5.22 -9.91
CA ALA A 31 5.24 -5.99 -11.14
C ALA A 31 4.07 -5.84 -12.13
N LYS A 32 2.83 -5.83 -11.61
CA LYS A 32 1.64 -5.82 -12.46
C LYS A 32 1.23 -4.42 -12.92
N TYR A 33 1.34 -3.43 -12.07
CA TYR A 33 0.79 -2.09 -12.33
C TYR A 33 1.82 -1.00 -12.49
N GLY A 34 3.10 -1.28 -12.28
CA GLY A 34 4.16 -0.30 -12.49
C GLY A 34 4.37 0.68 -11.33
N SER A 35 3.95 0.33 -10.12
CA SER A 35 4.32 1.08 -8.93
C SER A 35 5.84 1.12 -8.77
N LEU A 36 6.36 2.18 -8.18
CA LEU A 36 7.79 2.30 -7.86
C LEU A 36 8.14 1.66 -6.52
N GLY A 37 7.13 1.17 -5.80
CA GLY A 37 7.29 0.56 -4.50
C GLY A 37 6.58 1.36 -3.42
N SER A 38 6.68 0.86 -2.20
CA SER A 38 5.94 1.39 -1.07
C SER A 38 6.77 1.27 0.19
N ARG A 39 6.48 2.14 1.14
CA ARG A 39 7.10 2.09 2.47
C ARG A 39 6.00 1.95 3.51
N LEU A 40 6.18 1.02 4.45
CA LEU A 40 5.22 0.79 5.52
C LEU A 40 5.72 1.44 6.80
N HIS A 41 4.82 2.15 7.46
CA HIS A 41 5.08 2.89 8.71
C HIS A 41 4.09 2.45 9.77
N ARG A 42 4.39 2.77 11.01
CA ARG A 42 3.45 2.64 12.11
C ARG A 42 3.31 4.01 12.76
N ASP A 43 2.08 4.51 12.92
CA ASP A 43 1.85 5.82 13.52
C ASP A 43 1.70 5.72 15.05
N ASP A 44 1.53 6.88 15.69
CA ASP A 44 1.41 6.96 17.16
C ASP A 44 0.13 6.30 17.69
N GLU A 45 -0.87 6.09 16.84
CA GLU A 45 -2.11 5.41 17.20
C GLU A 45 -2.05 3.90 16.95
N GLY A 46 -0.91 3.39 16.49
CA GLY A 46 -0.71 1.98 16.21
C GLY A 46 -1.26 1.53 14.87
N ARG A 47 -1.69 2.45 14.01
CA ARG A 47 -2.12 2.11 12.64
C ARG A 47 -0.90 1.88 11.76
N PHE A 48 -1.04 0.98 10.79
CA PHE A 48 -0.06 0.88 9.71
C PHE A 48 -0.40 1.88 8.62
N ILE A 49 0.61 2.60 8.13
CA ILE A 49 0.48 3.58 7.05
C ILE A 49 1.38 3.15 5.90
N GLY A 50 0.79 2.87 4.75
CA GLY A 50 1.54 2.57 3.53
C GLY A 50 1.65 3.84 2.69
N VAL A 51 2.87 4.17 2.26
CA VAL A 51 3.13 5.31 1.37
C VAL A 51 3.73 4.77 0.09
N ALA A 52 2.94 4.77 -0.97
CA ALA A 52 3.32 4.21 -2.26
C ALA A 52 3.76 5.31 -3.22
N GLU A 53 4.82 5.04 -3.97
CA GLU A 53 5.31 5.92 -5.03
C GLU A 53 4.94 5.36 -6.40
N TRP A 54 4.50 6.24 -7.28
CA TRP A 54 4.05 5.90 -8.63
C TRP A 54 4.71 6.83 -9.65
N PRO A 55 4.92 6.37 -10.90
CA PRO A 55 5.49 7.25 -11.93
C PRO A 55 4.66 8.51 -12.14
N ASP A 56 3.33 8.36 -12.16
CA ASP A 56 2.38 9.46 -12.36
C ASP A 56 1.00 9.09 -11.82
N ARG A 57 0.11 10.06 -11.79
CA ARG A 57 -1.25 9.88 -11.30
C ARG A 57 -2.05 8.89 -12.15
N ALA A 58 -1.88 8.91 -13.47
CA ALA A 58 -2.62 8.04 -14.38
C ALA A 58 -2.31 6.57 -14.13
N THR A 59 -1.04 6.23 -13.88
CA THR A 59 -0.61 4.86 -13.56
C THR A 59 -1.25 4.41 -12.24
N TRP A 60 -1.23 5.27 -11.22
CA TRP A 60 -1.90 4.97 -9.94
C TRP A 60 -3.41 4.80 -10.14
N GLN A 61 -4.06 5.71 -10.88
CA GLN A 61 -5.51 5.68 -11.09
C GLN A 61 -5.95 4.37 -11.75
N ALA A 62 -5.22 3.90 -12.75
CA ALA A 62 -5.51 2.64 -13.42
C ALA A 62 -5.45 1.45 -12.45
N ALA A 63 -4.43 1.42 -11.57
CA ALA A 63 -4.30 0.38 -10.57
C ALA A 63 -5.42 0.46 -9.53
N PHE A 64 -5.76 1.65 -9.09
CA PHE A 64 -6.85 1.89 -8.14
C PHE A 64 -8.21 1.42 -8.70
N ASP A 65 -8.50 1.76 -9.95
CA ASP A 65 -9.72 1.36 -10.63
C ASP A 65 -9.82 -0.16 -10.81
N ALA A 66 -8.67 -0.82 -10.98
CA ALA A 66 -8.57 -2.28 -11.04
C ALA A 66 -8.55 -2.91 -9.63
N LYS A 67 -8.73 -2.11 -8.56
CA LYS A 67 -8.70 -2.54 -7.15
C LYS A 67 -7.39 -3.23 -6.75
N MET A 68 -6.31 -2.94 -7.48
CA MET A 68 -4.97 -3.51 -7.26
C MET A 68 -4.97 -5.04 -7.13
N VAL A 69 -5.84 -5.71 -7.88
CA VAL A 69 -5.95 -7.17 -7.86
C VAL A 69 -4.70 -7.79 -8.46
N TYR A 70 -4.21 -8.87 -7.85
CA TYR A 70 -3.05 -9.65 -8.34
C TYR A 70 -3.33 -11.15 -8.23
N ASP A 71 -2.52 -11.95 -8.95
CA ASP A 71 -2.77 -13.38 -9.14
C ASP A 71 -2.14 -14.25 -8.05
N GLU A 72 -2.44 -13.95 -6.79
CA GLU A 72 -1.98 -14.76 -5.66
C GLU A 72 -3.05 -14.67 -4.55
N PRO A 73 -4.14 -15.47 -4.70
CA PRO A 73 -5.29 -15.37 -3.79
C PRO A 73 -4.96 -15.59 -2.32
N GLU A 74 -4.03 -16.49 -2.01
CA GLU A 74 -3.61 -16.80 -0.65
C GLU A 74 -2.95 -15.59 0.04
N THR A 75 -2.15 -14.82 -0.69
CA THR A 75 -1.56 -13.58 -0.16
C THR A 75 -2.63 -12.54 0.11
N ARG A 76 -3.58 -12.38 -0.80
CA ARG A 76 -4.70 -11.45 -0.64
C ARG A 76 -5.55 -11.84 0.56
N ALA A 77 -5.84 -13.13 0.71
CA ALA A 77 -6.64 -13.64 1.82
C ALA A 77 -5.96 -13.40 3.17
N ALA A 78 -4.65 -13.65 3.25
CA ALA A 78 -3.87 -13.40 4.47
C ALA A 78 -3.83 -11.91 4.83
N PHE A 79 -3.73 -11.05 3.83
CA PHE A 79 -3.75 -9.60 4.01
C PHE A 79 -5.09 -9.14 4.58
N VAL A 80 -6.18 -9.53 3.95
CA VAL A 80 -7.54 -9.16 4.37
C VAL A 80 -7.86 -9.72 5.76
N ASP A 81 -7.48 -10.96 6.04
CA ASP A 81 -7.72 -11.62 7.33
C ASP A 81 -7.06 -10.88 8.50
N ALA A 82 -5.92 -10.26 8.26
CA ALA A 82 -5.18 -9.53 9.30
C ALA A 82 -5.79 -8.16 9.62
N ILE A 83 -6.62 -7.61 8.73
CA ILE A 83 -7.12 -6.24 8.84
C ILE A 83 -8.40 -6.19 9.66
N ALA A 84 -8.40 -5.35 10.71
CA ALA A 84 -9.59 -5.06 11.50
C ALA A 84 -10.40 -3.91 10.91
N ASP A 85 -9.70 -2.90 10.34
CA ASP A 85 -10.33 -1.74 9.70
C ASP A 85 -9.33 -1.12 8.73
N ALA A 86 -9.85 -0.45 7.71
CA ALA A 86 -9.01 0.18 6.69
C ALA A 86 -9.74 1.37 6.07
N ALA A 87 -8.96 2.31 5.55
CA ALA A 87 -9.51 3.40 4.75
C ALA A 87 -10.12 2.84 3.47
N ARG A 88 -11.33 3.27 3.13
CA ARG A 88 -11.98 2.92 1.86
C ARG A 88 -11.34 3.61 0.69
N GLU A 89 -10.77 4.79 0.94
CA GLU A 89 -10.10 5.61 -0.05
C GLU A 89 -8.72 6.00 0.47
N PRO A 90 -7.81 6.39 -0.42
CA PRO A 90 -6.50 6.88 0.02
C PRO A 90 -6.65 8.05 0.98
N MET A 91 -5.86 8.07 2.04
CA MET A 91 -5.87 9.19 2.98
C MET A 91 -5.21 10.43 2.40
N LEU A 92 -4.23 10.25 1.49
CA LEU A 92 -3.52 11.34 0.82
C LEU A 92 -3.19 10.94 -0.61
N LEU A 93 -3.34 11.89 -1.54
CA LEU A 93 -2.90 11.81 -2.93
C LEU A 93 -2.09 13.06 -3.21
N MET A 94 -0.80 12.90 -3.60
CA MET A 94 0.13 14.02 -3.65
C MET A 94 1.04 13.92 -4.86
N GLU A 95 1.32 15.07 -5.49
CA GLU A 95 2.41 15.20 -6.44
C GLU A 95 3.68 15.58 -5.68
N VAL A 96 4.79 14.95 -6.04
CA VAL A 96 6.09 15.37 -5.51
C VAL A 96 6.53 16.61 -6.28
N THR A 97 6.73 17.71 -5.57
CA THR A 97 7.22 18.96 -6.19
C THR A 97 8.73 19.10 -6.06
N ASP A 98 9.26 18.74 -4.90
CA ASP A 98 10.67 18.86 -4.59
C ASP A 98 11.10 17.63 -3.78
N ASP A 99 12.11 16.91 -4.24
CA ASP A 99 12.58 15.70 -3.59
C ASP A 99 14.02 15.90 -3.11
N LEU A 100 14.16 16.04 -1.80
CA LEU A 100 15.48 16.20 -1.15
C LEU A 100 15.90 14.93 -0.40
N LEU A 101 15.21 13.80 -0.64
CA LEU A 101 15.68 12.51 -0.15
C LEU A 101 16.90 12.10 -0.97
N GLY A 102 17.98 11.71 -0.33
CA GLY A 102 19.23 11.39 -1.00
C GLY A 102 19.21 10.03 -1.74
N ARG A 103 18.42 9.93 -2.80
CA ARG A 103 18.33 8.69 -3.57
C ARG A 103 18.31 8.90 -5.09
#